data_c9bc81579df008e8c9c619f5583207ed
#
_entry.id   c9bc81579df008e8c9c619f5583207ed
#
_cell.length_a   1.000
_cell.length_b   1.000
_cell.length_c   1.000
_cell.angle_alpha   90.00
_cell.angle_beta   90.00
_cell.angle_gamma   90.00
#
_symmetry.space_group_name_H-M   'P 1'
#
loop_
_entity.id
_entity.type
_entity.pdbx_description
1 polymer ?
#
loop_
_entity_poly.entity_id
_entity_poly.type
_entity_poly.pdbx_seq_one_letter_code
_entity_poly.pdbx_strand_id
1 'polypeptide(L)'
;MAATASATAASRLPDVDRVLVERNDDGLDRLMKAQVTDPASPYLGSLPDAYNLHNPGSASSILEAGPAALVHPDSRFYNDREVVARLRLAAGYLERSQSPEGNVFLLTTNYNSPPDTGFTSRTVCHGSFIARRYGHEEIARISEPFLRKAAGALETGGIHTPNHRWVVSSAMAQINELYPDPRLIHRINQWLAEGIDIDSDGQFTERSMLTYNIIVDRSFIALAEKLGRPELLEPVRRNLRSMLYLIHPGGEVVSEVSHRQDRNERGDIGRYWFPLQYMAIADGNGQFATLAARYRDKYASLAQLLAWPELAKPLPARQSLPEDYEKEMPAVGIARIRRNRADVTLIFAGNSRFLTLRSGEAVINAVRFASAFFGKGQFVPQQGEKRGNDYVFSQSLDAGYYQPVDHKVTYKDWAAVRPERKRTQICRLQQSATATETKNGFRLRIQSSGTDNVPVAVEINFRDGGALEGCTKSTLFPDTWLASKGEVSYRMGKDRIRFGPGAIAHSYTQIRGAQDKLPGPSVYLTGYTPFDHTLDFQLD
;
A
#
# COMPACT_ATOMS: atom_id res chain seq x y z
N MET A 1 -15.03 2.13 -52.08
CA MET A 1 -16.25 2.23 -51.27
C MET A 1 -15.91 3.03 -50.03
N ALA A 2 -16.44 4.24 -49.91
CA ALA A 2 -16.20 5.10 -48.77
C ALA A 2 -17.00 4.56 -47.57
N ALA A 3 -16.31 4.17 -46.49
CA ALA A 3 -16.95 3.80 -45.25
C ALA A 3 -17.49 5.09 -44.61
N THR A 4 -18.79 5.24 -44.59
CA THR A 4 -19.50 6.26 -43.83
C THR A 4 -19.26 6.00 -42.36
N ALA A 5 -18.47 6.86 -41.71
CA ALA A 5 -18.36 6.90 -40.28
C ALA A 5 -19.74 7.23 -39.70
N SER A 6 -20.40 6.24 -39.13
CA SER A 6 -21.62 6.43 -38.34
C SER A 6 -21.26 7.27 -37.13
N ALA A 7 -21.77 8.49 -37.05
CA ALA A 7 -21.70 9.29 -35.83
C ALA A 7 -22.44 8.53 -34.72
N THR A 8 -21.72 7.95 -33.80
CA THR A 8 -22.30 7.35 -32.60
C THR A 8 -23.02 8.46 -31.82
N ALA A 9 -24.31 8.30 -31.59
CA ALA A 9 -25.08 9.23 -30.77
C ALA A 9 -24.41 9.35 -29.39
N ALA A 10 -24.27 10.59 -28.87
CA ALA A 10 -23.69 10.86 -27.57
C ALA A 10 -24.44 10.05 -26.51
N SER A 11 -23.69 9.37 -25.63
CA SER A 11 -24.27 8.58 -24.54
C SER A 11 -24.97 9.50 -23.54
N ARG A 12 -26.04 9.00 -22.90
CA ARG A 12 -26.67 9.71 -21.79
C ARG A 12 -25.69 9.74 -20.60
N LEU A 13 -25.56 10.90 -19.96
CA LEU A 13 -24.79 11.03 -18.70
C LEU A 13 -25.39 10.14 -17.60
N PRO A 14 -24.56 9.49 -16.79
CA PRO A 14 -25.05 8.82 -15.59
C PRO A 14 -25.57 9.85 -14.59
N ASP A 15 -26.49 9.42 -13.72
CA ASP A 15 -26.91 10.22 -12.57
C ASP A 15 -25.75 10.29 -11.55
N VAL A 16 -25.30 11.50 -11.25
CA VAL A 16 -24.13 11.76 -10.41
C VAL A 16 -24.50 12.79 -9.33
N ASP A 17 -24.09 12.52 -8.09
CA ASP A 17 -24.29 13.47 -6.99
C ASP A 17 -23.62 14.81 -7.29
N ARG A 18 -24.35 15.90 -7.10
CA ARG A 18 -23.87 17.26 -7.29
C ARG A 18 -22.57 17.57 -6.55
N VAL A 19 -22.37 16.99 -5.37
CA VAL A 19 -21.12 17.13 -4.59
C VAL A 19 -19.88 16.63 -5.36
N LEU A 20 -20.02 15.60 -6.21
CA LEU A 20 -18.90 15.11 -7.03
C LEU A 20 -18.59 16.07 -8.18
N VAL A 21 -19.62 16.72 -8.74
CA VAL A 21 -19.45 17.76 -9.76
C VAL A 21 -18.73 18.97 -9.15
N GLU A 22 -19.23 19.49 -8.04
CA GLU A 22 -18.64 20.63 -7.33
C GLU A 22 -17.18 20.34 -6.91
N ARG A 23 -16.89 19.13 -6.41
CA ARG A 23 -15.52 18.71 -6.07
C ARG A 23 -14.60 18.68 -7.28
N ASN A 24 -15.08 18.16 -8.42
CA ASN A 24 -14.32 18.17 -9.66
C ASN A 24 -14.02 19.60 -10.12
N ASP A 25 -15.01 20.46 -10.06
CA ASP A 25 -14.88 21.88 -10.44
C ASP A 25 -13.87 22.62 -9.56
N ASP A 26 -13.92 22.41 -8.25
CA ASP A 26 -12.97 22.99 -7.31
C ASP A 26 -11.55 22.44 -7.50
N GLY A 27 -11.45 21.16 -7.84
CA GLY A 27 -10.20 20.53 -8.23
C GLY A 27 -9.62 21.14 -9.49
N LEU A 28 -10.42 21.25 -10.54
CA LEU A 28 -10.04 21.83 -11.81
C LEU A 28 -9.63 23.30 -11.69
N ASP A 29 -10.36 24.09 -10.92
CA ASP A 29 -10.02 25.50 -10.69
C ASP A 29 -8.64 25.64 -10.04
N ARG A 30 -8.33 24.82 -9.00
CA ARG A 30 -6.99 24.79 -8.41
C ARG A 30 -5.90 24.40 -9.41
N LEU A 31 -6.16 23.38 -10.24
CA LEU A 31 -5.22 22.94 -11.27
C LEU A 31 -4.97 24.04 -12.30
N MET A 32 -6.03 24.72 -12.79
CA MET A 32 -5.90 25.82 -13.75
C MET A 32 -5.14 27.02 -13.17
N LYS A 33 -5.34 27.35 -11.88
CA LYS A 33 -4.59 28.41 -11.19
C LYS A 33 -3.11 28.07 -11.01
N ALA A 34 -2.78 26.80 -10.83
CA ALA A 34 -1.40 26.34 -10.69
C ALA A 34 -0.70 26.12 -12.04
N GLN A 35 -1.44 26.05 -13.14
CA GLN A 35 -0.88 25.79 -14.47
C GLN A 35 -0.02 26.94 -14.97
N VAL A 36 1.17 26.63 -15.45
CA VAL A 36 2.06 27.60 -16.10
C VAL A 36 1.44 28.04 -17.43
N THR A 37 1.15 29.34 -17.56
CA THR A 37 0.51 29.92 -18.74
C THR A 37 1.36 30.96 -19.47
N ASP A 38 2.54 31.29 -18.97
CA ASP A 38 3.47 32.20 -19.60
C ASP A 38 4.01 31.57 -20.91
N PRO A 39 3.74 32.15 -22.09
CA PRO A 39 4.23 31.62 -23.36
C PRO A 39 5.76 31.59 -23.49
N ALA A 40 6.48 32.41 -22.73
CA ALA A 40 7.92 32.45 -22.70
C ALA A 40 8.53 31.34 -21.81
N SER A 41 7.73 30.69 -20.97
CA SER A 41 8.19 29.64 -20.07
C SER A 41 8.47 28.33 -20.83
N PRO A 42 9.61 27.67 -20.57
CA PRO A 42 9.87 26.32 -21.09
C PRO A 42 8.88 25.30 -20.51
N TYR A 43 8.22 25.63 -19.41
CA TYR A 43 7.23 24.79 -18.71
C TYR A 43 5.78 25.12 -19.07
N LEU A 44 5.53 25.89 -20.12
CA LEU A 44 4.18 26.28 -20.54
C LEU A 44 3.26 25.05 -20.60
N GLY A 45 2.17 25.07 -19.84
CA GLY A 45 1.15 24.01 -19.75
C GLY A 45 1.38 23.01 -18.61
N SER A 46 2.51 23.05 -17.92
CA SER A 46 2.83 22.17 -16.80
C SER A 46 2.13 22.55 -15.49
N LEU A 47 2.19 21.61 -14.54
CA LEU A 47 1.82 21.82 -13.13
C LEU A 47 3.06 21.51 -12.26
N PRO A 48 3.61 22.48 -11.53
CA PRO A 48 4.69 22.23 -10.58
C PRO A 48 4.19 21.47 -9.35
N ASP A 49 5.03 20.59 -8.80
CA ASP A 49 4.79 19.96 -7.51
C ASP A 49 5.26 20.84 -6.33
N ALA A 50 5.17 20.33 -5.10
CA ALA A 50 5.58 21.04 -3.89
C ALA A 50 7.09 21.40 -3.86
N TYR A 51 7.91 20.75 -4.69
CA TYR A 51 9.33 21.01 -4.86
C TYR A 51 9.63 21.88 -6.09
N ASN A 52 8.60 22.42 -6.74
CA ASN A 52 8.68 23.13 -8.00
C ASN A 52 9.26 22.30 -9.16
N LEU A 53 9.06 20.99 -9.12
CA LEU A 53 9.38 20.08 -10.22
C LEU A 53 8.19 19.98 -11.19
N HIS A 54 8.47 20.12 -12.47
CA HIS A 54 7.46 20.09 -13.52
C HIS A 54 7.34 18.68 -14.10
N ASN A 55 6.86 17.74 -13.29
CA ASN A 55 6.65 16.36 -13.72
C ASN A 55 5.55 16.27 -14.80
N PRO A 56 5.82 15.65 -15.96
CA PRO A 56 4.82 15.53 -17.03
C PRO A 56 3.51 14.91 -16.55
N GLY A 57 3.57 13.87 -15.72
CA GLY A 57 2.38 13.21 -15.15
C GLY A 57 1.43 14.16 -14.41
N SER A 58 1.93 15.25 -13.80
CA SER A 58 1.08 16.22 -13.11
C SER A 58 0.12 16.95 -14.05
N ALA A 59 0.56 17.26 -15.27
CA ALA A 59 -0.27 17.93 -16.28
C ALA A 59 -1.45 17.06 -16.77
N SER A 60 -1.35 15.73 -16.66
CA SER A 60 -2.44 14.82 -17.04
C SER A 60 -3.69 14.98 -16.17
N SER A 61 -3.57 15.54 -14.97
CA SER A 61 -4.71 15.77 -14.07
C SER A 61 -5.72 16.77 -14.67
N ILE A 62 -5.25 17.81 -15.39
CA ILE A 62 -6.15 18.73 -16.11
C ILE A 62 -6.86 17.99 -17.26
N LEU A 63 -6.12 17.09 -17.94
CA LEU A 63 -6.65 16.30 -19.05
C LEU A 63 -7.67 15.23 -18.64
N GLU A 64 -7.77 14.92 -17.34
CA GLU A 64 -8.82 14.06 -16.79
C GLU A 64 -10.00 14.89 -16.25
N ALA A 65 -9.74 15.89 -15.40
CA ALA A 65 -10.77 16.68 -14.72
C ALA A 65 -11.50 17.64 -15.68
N GLY A 66 -10.78 18.23 -16.64
CA GLY A 66 -11.34 19.21 -17.58
C GLY A 66 -12.44 18.63 -18.48
N PRO A 67 -12.21 17.52 -19.20
CA PRO A 67 -13.28 16.88 -19.98
C PRO A 67 -14.50 16.50 -19.12
N ALA A 68 -14.29 16.03 -17.88
CA ALA A 68 -15.40 15.72 -16.98
C ALA A 68 -16.25 16.96 -16.65
N ALA A 69 -15.62 18.09 -16.41
CA ALA A 69 -16.32 19.37 -16.19
C ALA A 69 -17.02 19.90 -17.45
N LEU A 70 -16.35 19.82 -18.61
CA LEU A 70 -16.89 20.33 -19.88
C LEU A 70 -18.17 19.62 -20.34
N VAL A 71 -18.31 18.34 -20.06
CA VAL A 71 -19.47 17.55 -20.54
C VAL A 71 -20.64 17.55 -19.55
N HIS A 72 -20.46 17.91 -18.29
CA HIS A 72 -21.51 17.81 -17.28
C HIS A 72 -22.28 19.14 -17.14
N PRO A 73 -23.61 19.17 -17.39
CA PRO A 73 -24.38 20.42 -17.43
C PRO A 73 -24.43 21.17 -16.10
N ASP A 74 -24.28 20.47 -14.95
CA ASP A 74 -24.26 21.09 -13.63
C ASP A 74 -22.88 21.64 -13.22
N SER A 75 -21.85 21.41 -14.05
CA SER A 75 -20.53 21.99 -13.82
C SER A 75 -20.53 23.47 -14.16
N ARG A 76 -19.86 24.28 -13.33
CA ARG A 76 -19.64 25.70 -13.65
C ARG A 76 -18.74 25.91 -14.87
N PHE A 77 -18.06 24.87 -15.31
CA PHE A 77 -17.21 24.87 -16.51
C PHE A 77 -17.86 24.15 -17.71
N TYR A 78 -19.16 23.93 -17.68
CA TYR A 78 -19.87 23.32 -18.79
C TYR A 78 -19.65 24.09 -20.08
N ASN A 79 -19.12 23.43 -21.12
CA ASN A 79 -18.76 24.04 -22.41
C ASN A 79 -17.82 25.27 -22.33
N ASP A 80 -17.02 25.39 -21.29
CA ASP A 80 -16.12 26.52 -21.05
C ASP A 80 -14.92 26.51 -22.00
N ARG A 81 -14.74 27.61 -22.74
CA ARG A 81 -13.65 27.77 -23.71
C ARG A 81 -12.28 27.93 -23.06
N GLU A 82 -12.22 28.51 -21.87
CA GLU A 82 -10.97 28.64 -21.13
C GLU A 82 -10.45 27.26 -20.71
N VAL A 83 -11.32 26.37 -20.23
CA VAL A 83 -10.93 24.97 -19.94
C VAL A 83 -10.36 24.30 -21.18
N VAL A 84 -10.97 24.48 -22.35
CA VAL A 84 -10.43 23.93 -23.61
C VAL A 84 -9.04 24.49 -23.94
N ALA A 85 -8.82 25.77 -23.71
CA ALA A 85 -7.49 26.38 -23.88
C ALA A 85 -6.47 25.76 -22.92
N ARG A 86 -6.84 25.56 -21.64
CA ARG A 86 -5.98 24.93 -20.62
C ARG A 86 -5.66 23.46 -20.96
N LEU A 87 -6.61 22.71 -21.49
CA LEU A 87 -6.37 21.34 -22.00
C LEU A 87 -5.31 21.33 -23.11
N ARG A 88 -5.39 22.27 -24.05
CA ARG A 88 -4.39 22.38 -25.15
C ARG A 88 -2.99 22.68 -24.61
N LEU A 89 -2.88 23.57 -23.60
CA LEU A 89 -1.59 23.85 -22.95
C LEU A 89 -1.02 22.62 -22.26
N ALA A 90 -1.84 21.87 -21.51
CA ALA A 90 -1.40 20.65 -20.80
C ALA A 90 -0.97 19.55 -21.78
N ALA A 91 -1.75 19.29 -22.83
CA ALA A 91 -1.40 18.30 -23.85
C ALA A 91 -0.12 18.68 -24.63
N GLY A 92 0.02 19.96 -25.00
CA GLY A 92 1.24 20.47 -25.62
C GLY A 92 2.48 20.34 -24.72
N TYR A 93 2.32 20.52 -23.40
CA TYR A 93 3.41 20.27 -22.47
C TYR A 93 3.78 18.78 -22.41
N LEU A 94 2.80 17.88 -22.32
CA LEU A 94 3.07 16.44 -22.32
C LEU A 94 3.82 16.01 -23.59
N GLU A 95 3.39 16.49 -24.76
CA GLU A 95 4.00 16.17 -26.05
C GLU A 95 5.47 16.63 -26.10
N ARG A 96 5.76 17.87 -25.67
CA ARG A 96 7.13 18.41 -25.62
C ARG A 96 8.02 17.71 -24.59
N SER A 97 7.42 17.14 -23.54
CA SER A 97 8.14 16.45 -22.46
C SER A 97 8.49 15.01 -22.78
N GLN A 98 8.01 14.47 -23.91
CA GLN A 98 8.35 13.11 -24.31
C GLN A 98 9.77 13.03 -24.87
N SER A 99 10.49 11.99 -24.45
CA SER A 99 11.76 11.60 -25.07
C SER A 99 11.61 11.33 -26.58
N PRO A 100 12.69 11.19 -27.34
CA PRO A 100 12.60 10.76 -28.74
C PRO A 100 11.80 9.47 -28.92
N GLU A 101 11.95 8.52 -27.98
CA GLU A 101 11.22 7.24 -27.99
C GLU A 101 9.74 7.38 -27.61
N GLY A 102 9.33 8.47 -26.97
CA GLY A 102 7.96 8.74 -26.56
C GLY A 102 7.67 8.57 -25.07
N ASN A 103 8.68 8.29 -24.25
CA ASN A 103 8.53 8.17 -22.81
C ASN A 103 8.51 9.54 -22.12
N VAL A 104 7.87 9.60 -20.94
CA VAL A 104 7.99 10.72 -20.01
C VAL A 104 8.99 10.40 -18.88
N PHE A 105 9.28 11.41 -18.08
CA PHE A 105 10.17 11.32 -16.92
C PHE A 105 9.36 11.52 -15.64
N LEU A 106 9.75 10.81 -14.58
CA LEU A 106 9.41 11.16 -13.21
C LEU A 106 10.65 11.79 -12.58
N LEU A 107 10.70 13.11 -12.55
CA LEU A 107 11.91 13.88 -12.22
C LEU A 107 12.49 13.59 -10.84
N THR A 108 11.71 12.96 -9.96
CA THR A 108 12.17 12.55 -8.62
C THR A 108 12.97 11.25 -8.63
N THR A 109 12.87 10.40 -9.69
CA THR A 109 13.53 9.08 -9.67
C THR A 109 13.71 8.37 -11.02
N ASN A 110 12.80 8.52 -12.00
CA ASN A 110 12.78 7.68 -13.21
C ASN A 110 12.95 8.53 -14.47
N TYR A 111 13.84 8.12 -15.35
CA TYR A 111 14.13 8.84 -16.58
C TYR A 111 13.87 7.95 -17.79
N ASN A 112 13.32 8.54 -18.88
CA ASN A 112 12.90 7.82 -20.08
C ASN A 112 12.05 6.58 -19.74
N SER A 113 11.00 6.79 -18.94
CA SER A 113 10.33 5.75 -18.17
C SER A 113 9.05 5.23 -18.83
N PRO A 114 9.03 4.00 -19.36
CA PRO A 114 7.78 3.39 -19.85
C PRO A 114 6.71 3.25 -18.74
N PRO A 115 7.02 2.86 -17.49
CA PRO A 115 6.02 2.82 -16.42
C PRO A 115 5.34 4.16 -16.17
N ASP A 116 6.12 5.25 -16.05
CA ASP A 116 5.56 6.58 -15.78
C ASP A 116 4.78 7.12 -16.99
N THR A 117 5.20 6.74 -18.21
CA THR A 117 4.43 6.94 -19.44
C THR A 117 3.10 6.20 -19.38
N GLY A 118 3.09 4.97 -18.88
CA GLY A 118 1.88 4.18 -18.66
C GLY A 118 0.94 4.83 -17.65
N PHE A 119 1.42 5.28 -16.50
CA PHE A 119 0.62 6.01 -15.51
C PHE A 119 0.01 7.27 -16.10
N THR A 120 0.80 8.10 -16.77
CA THR A 120 0.36 9.33 -17.39
C THR A 120 -0.69 9.07 -18.49
N SER A 121 -0.42 8.11 -19.37
CA SER A 121 -1.32 7.76 -20.48
C SER A 121 -2.68 7.26 -20.01
N ARG A 122 -2.76 6.46 -18.93
CA ARG A 122 -4.04 6.00 -18.37
C ARG A 122 -4.92 7.17 -17.95
N THR A 123 -4.35 8.16 -17.27
CA THR A 123 -5.07 9.38 -16.85
C THR A 123 -5.55 10.18 -18.05
N VAL A 124 -4.70 10.35 -19.07
CA VAL A 124 -5.05 11.05 -20.31
C VAL A 124 -6.15 10.31 -21.07
N CYS A 125 -6.09 8.98 -21.14
CA CYS A 125 -7.12 8.16 -21.79
C CYS A 125 -8.50 8.35 -21.15
N HIS A 126 -8.58 8.49 -19.81
CA HIS A 126 -9.87 8.74 -19.16
C HIS A 126 -10.54 10.00 -19.68
N GLY A 127 -9.80 11.11 -19.78
CA GLY A 127 -10.34 12.35 -20.35
C GLY A 127 -10.77 12.21 -21.81
N SER A 128 -9.98 11.50 -22.62
CA SER A 128 -10.32 11.22 -24.02
C SER A 128 -11.56 10.33 -24.15
N PHE A 129 -11.74 9.31 -23.27
CA PHE A 129 -12.96 8.51 -23.23
C PHE A 129 -14.18 9.33 -22.86
N ILE A 130 -14.07 10.21 -21.85
CA ILE A 130 -15.16 11.12 -21.45
C ILE A 130 -15.55 11.99 -22.62
N ALA A 131 -14.60 12.71 -23.18
CA ALA A 131 -14.85 13.63 -24.31
C ALA A 131 -15.51 12.91 -25.49
N ARG A 132 -14.96 11.78 -25.95
CA ARG A 132 -15.50 11.00 -27.08
C ARG A 132 -16.90 10.46 -26.79
N ARG A 133 -17.11 9.89 -25.61
CA ARG A 133 -18.41 9.28 -25.22
C ARG A 133 -19.54 10.28 -25.20
N TYR A 134 -19.27 11.51 -24.79
CA TYR A 134 -20.30 12.54 -24.64
C TYR A 134 -20.30 13.56 -25.79
N GLY A 135 -19.70 13.21 -26.93
CA GLY A 135 -19.87 13.95 -28.20
C GLY A 135 -18.89 15.09 -28.44
N HIS A 136 -17.80 15.18 -27.69
CA HIS A 136 -16.76 16.20 -27.81
C HIS A 136 -15.48 15.63 -28.46
N GLU A 137 -15.59 15.13 -29.71
CA GLU A 137 -14.48 14.45 -30.40
C GLU A 137 -13.25 15.34 -30.60
N GLU A 138 -13.45 16.65 -30.83
CA GLU A 138 -12.36 17.63 -30.94
C GLU A 138 -11.55 17.75 -29.67
N ILE A 139 -12.18 17.58 -28.49
CA ILE A 139 -11.50 17.56 -27.17
C ILE A 139 -10.75 16.25 -26.99
N ALA A 140 -11.35 15.12 -27.37
CA ALA A 140 -10.70 13.82 -27.30
C ALA A 140 -9.39 13.77 -28.11
N ARG A 141 -9.34 14.51 -29.23
CA ARG A 141 -8.16 14.59 -30.13
C ARG A 141 -7.03 15.49 -29.61
N ILE A 142 -7.27 16.35 -28.63
CA ILE A 142 -6.23 17.23 -28.10
C ILE A 142 -5.00 16.44 -27.63
N SER A 143 -5.20 15.27 -27.05
CA SER A 143 -4.13 14.41 -26.50
C SER A 143 -3.67 13.31 -27.46
N GLU A 144 -4.23 13.22 -28.67
CA GLU A 144 -3.88 12.17 -29.64
C GLU A 144 -2.39 12.10 -29.98
N PRO A 145 -1.67 13.24 -30.26
CA PRO A 145 -0.24 13.18 -30.58
C PRO A 145 0.58 12.55 -29.44
N PHE A 146 0.31 12.96 -28.20
CA PHE A 146 0.97 12.39 -27.00
C PHE A 146 0.70 10.88 -26.88
N LEU A 147 -0.57 10.44 -26.99
CA LEU A 147 -0.96 9.05 -26.80
C LEU A 147 -0.40 8.14 -27.90
N ARG A 148 -0.37 8.59 -29.15
CA ARG A 148 0.23 7.80 -30.25
C ARG A 148 1.73 7.61 -30.10
N LYS A 149 2.44 8.63 -29.66
CA LYS A 149 3.88 8.53 -29.41
C LYS A 149 4.16 7.66 -28.18
N ALA A 150 3.37 7.81 -27.11
CA ALA A 150 3.43 6.96 -25.93
C ALA A 150 3.15 5.47 -26.25
N ALA A 151 2.24 5.18 -27.17
CA ALA A 151 1.94 3.82 -27.60
C ALA A 151 3.19 3.08 -28.11
N GLY A 152 4.00 3.72 -28.97
CA GLY A 152 5.27 3.15 -29.45
C GLY A 152 6.29 2.90 -28.32
N ALA A 153 6.38 3.84 -27.38
CA ALA A 153 7.26 3.72 -26.22
C ALA A 153 6.85 2.57 -25.28
N LEU A 154 5.55 2.38 -25.08
CA LEU A 154 5.01 1.31 -24.22
C LEU A 154 5.12 -0.06 -24.91
N GLU A 155 4.95 -0.13 -26.23
CA GLU A 155 5.07 -1.36 -27.01
C GLU A 155 6.46 -1.96 -26.92
N THR A 156 7.52 -1.13 -26.96
CA THR A 156 8.91 -1.59 -26.93
C THR A 156 9.54 -1.49 -25.54
N GLY A 157 8.94 -0.73 -24.63
CA GLY A 157 9.50 -0.42 -23.31
C GLY A 157 9.48 -1.59 -22.34
N GLY A 158 10.34 -1.48 -21.33
CA GLY A 158 10.47 -2.45 -20.23
C GLY A 158 9.90 -1.94 -18.92
N ILE A 159 10.12 -2.73 -17.88
CA ILE A 159 9.64 -2.48 -16.52
C ILE A 159 10.76 -2.72 -15.52
N HIS A 160 10.62 -2.23 -14.27
CA HIS A 160 11.57 -2.52 -13.19
C HIS A 160 10.91 -3.00 -11.87
N THR A 161 9.57 -3.06 -11.81
CA THR A 161 8.82 -3.65 -10.70
C THR A 161 7.61 -4.44 -11.20
N PRO A 162 7.10 -5.44 -10.46
CA PRO A 162 6.01 -6.32 -10.93
C PRO A 162 4.73 -5.58 -11.33
N ASN A 163 4.28 -4.58 -10.56
CA ASN A 163 3.07 -3.83 -10.87
C ASN A 163 3.13 -3.10 -12.21
N HIS A 164 4.32 -2.73 -12.65
CA HIS A 164 4.50 -1.98 -13.91
C HIS A 164 4.08 -2.77 -15.14
N ARG A 165 4.16 -4.12 -15.14
CA ARG A 165 3.62 -4.96 -16.23
C ARG A 165 2.14 -4.63 -16.48
N TRP A 166 1.39 -4.52 -15.39
CA TRP A 166 -0.05 -4.31 -15.45
C TRP A 166 -0.41 -2.86 -15.78
N VAL A 167 0.39 -1.91 -15.29
CA VAL A 167 0.25 -0.49 -15.63
C VAL A 167 0.47 -0.26 -17.13
N VAL A 168 1.60 -0.72 -17.68
CA VAL A 168 1.90 -0.54 -19.11
C VAL A 168 0.91 -1.30 -19.98
N SER A 169 0.53 -2.52 -19.60
CA SER A 169 -0.47 -3.32 -20.33
C SER A 169 -1.84 -2.64 -20.36
N SER A 170 -2.31 -2.12 -19.21
CA SER A 170 -3.59 -1.42 -19.15
C SER A 170 -3.58 -0.09 -19.89
N ALA A 171 -2.45 0.63 -19.90
CA ALA A 171 -2.29 1.83 -20.71
C ALA A 171 -2.38 1.51 -22.21
N MET A 172 -1.66 0.47 -22.65
CA MET A 172 -1.73 0.01 -24.04
C MET A 172 -3.15 -0.41 -24.44
N ALA A 173 -3.87 -1.13 -23.58
CA ALA A 173 -5.26 -1.53 -23.86
C ALA A 173 -6.19 -0.31 -24.01
N GLN A 174 -6.04 0.70 -23.16
CA GLN A 174 -6.82 1.93 -23.21
C GLN A 174 -6.47 2.80 -24.45
N ILE A 175 -5.19 2.90 -24.80
CA ILE A 175 -4.75 3.58 -26.02
C ILE A 175 -5.29 2.85 -27.26
N ASN A 176 -5.25 1.51 -27.28
CA ASN A 176 -5.75 0.70 -28.38
C ASN A 176 -7.25 0.86 -28.60
N GLU A 177 -8.06 1.09 -27.56
CA GLU A 177 -9.48 1.41 -27.72
C GLU A 177 -9.69 2.76 -28.44
N LEU A 178 -8.86 3.76 -28.12
CA LEU A 178 -8.91 5.07 -28.75
C LEU A 178 -8.33 5.07 -30.16
N TYR A 179 -7.22 4.38 -30.34
CA TYR A 179 -6.40 4.36 -31.55
C TYR A 179 -5.91 2.92 -31.80
N PRO A 180 -6.69 2.08 -32.48
CA PRO A 180 -6.39 0.67 -32.70
C PRO A 180 -5.00 0.42 -33.29
N ASP A 181 -4.20 -0.42 -32.60
CA ASP A 181 -2.88 -0.87 -33.04
C ASP A 181 -2.64 -2.32 -32.57
N PRO A 182 -2.63 -3.31 -33.49
CA PRO A 182 -2.45 -4.71 -33.12
C PRO A 182 -1.15 -5.04 -32.39
N ARG A 183 -0.10 -4.21 -32.55
CA ARG A 183 1.18 -4.39 -31.86
C ARG A 183 1.03 -4.25 -30.35
N LEU A 184 0.15 -3.35 -29.88
CA LEU A 184 -0.14 -3.16 -28.48
C LEU A 184 -0.78 -4.42 -27.88
N ILE A 185 -1.74 -5.03 -28.59
CA ILE A 185 -2.38 -6.28 -28.16
C ILE A 185 -1.36 -7.43 -28.11
N HIS A 186 -0.48 -7.51 -29.10
CA HIS A 186 0.60 -8.50 -29.10
C HIS A 186 1.50 -8.35 -27.87
N ARG A 187 1.93 -7.12 -27.54
CA ARG A 187 2.77 -6.84 -26.38
C ARG A 187 2.07 -7.15 -25.05
N ILE A 188 0.79 -6.79 -24.92
CA ILE A 188 -0.02 -7.15 -23.75
C ILE A 188 -0.05 -8.67 -23.55
N ASN A 189 -0.25 -9.44 -24.63
CA ASN A 189 -0.27 -10.90 -24.55
C ASN A 189 1.10 -11.48 -24.14
N GLN A 190 2.21 -10.85 -24.51
CA GLN A 190 3.54 -11.25 -24.04
C GLN A 190 3.65 -11.09 -22.52
N TRP A 191 3.21 -9.94 -21.96
CA TRP A 191 3.21 -9.72 -20.51
C TRP A 191 2.26 -10.68 -19.76
N LEU A 192 1.09 -10.97 -20.32
CA LEU A 192 0.14 -11.93 -19.72
C LEU A 192 0.68 -13.37 -19.75
N ALA A 193 1.47 -13.74 -20.77
CA ALA A 193 2.07 -15.06 -20.90
C ALA A 193 3.11 -15.37 -19.82
N GLU A 194 3.70 -14.35 -19.17
CA GLU A 194 4.59 -14.54 -18.02
C GLU A 194 3.85 -15.04 -16.76
N GLY A 195 2.52 -15.01 -16.77
CA GLY A 195 1.68 -15.33 -15.62
C GLY A 195 1.44 -14.12 -14.71
N ILE A 196 0.39 -14.23 -13.91
CA ILE A 196 -0.04 -13.18 -12.98
C ILE A 196 0.58 -13.46 -11.60
N ASP A 197 1.26 -12.47 -11.06
CA ASP A 197 2.02 -12.53 -9.81
C ASP A 197 1.13 -12.38 -8.56
N ILE A 198 0.13 -13.25 -8.42
CA ILE A 198 -0.77 -13.31 -7.26
C ILE A 198 -0.61 -14.65 -6.53
N ASP A 199 -0.37 -14.60 -5.21
CA ASP A 199 -0.16 -15.78 -4.38
C ASP A 199 -1.48 -16.52 -4.03
N SER A 200 -1.38 -17.65 -3.34
CA SER A 200 -2.55 -18.45 -2.93
C SER A 200 -3.50 -17.72 -1.98
N ASP A 201 -3.00 -16.75 -1.23
CA ASP A 201 -3.78 -15.92 -0.31
C ASP A 201 -4.41 -14.69 -0.98
N GLY A 202 -4.18 -14.51 -2.28
CA GLY A 202 -4.76 -13.42 -3.06
C GLY A 202 -3.99 -12.10 -2.96
N GLN A 203 -2.71 -12.14 -2.62
CA GLN A 203 -1.87 -10.95 -2.58
C GLN A 203 -0.89 -10.94 -3.76
N PHE A 204 -0.72 -9.75 -4.38
CA PHE A 204 0.31 -9.56 -5.40
C PHE A 204 1.70 -9.53 -4.77
N THR A 205 2.73 -9.85 -5.54
CA THR A 205 4.11 -10.03 -5.07
C THR A 205 4.64 -8.86 -4.22
N GLU A 206 4.26 -7.64 -4.54
CA GLU A 206 4.70 -6.45 -3.80
C GLU A 206 3.99 -6.27 -2.46
N ARG A 207 2.85 -6.93 -2.25
CA ARG A 207 2.03 -6.85 -1.03
C ARG A 207 1.77 -5.41 -0.57
N SER A 208 1.71 -4.49 -1.52
CA SER A 208 1.53 -3.07 -1.24
C SER A 208 0.04 -2.74 -1.16
N MET A 209 -0.53 -3.00 0.01
CA MET A 209 -1.97 -2.91 0.27
C MET A 209 -2.50 -1.48 0.17
N LEU A 210 -1.68 -0.46 0.39
CA LEU A 210 -2.13 0.94 0.35
C LEU A 210 -1.85 1.63 -0.99
N THR A 211 -1.06 1.02 -1.88
CA THR A 211 -0.64 1.66 -3.13
C THR A 211 -0.75 0.73 -4.33
N TYR A 212 0.15 -0.26 -4.45
CA TYR A 212 0.29 -0.98 -5.72
C TYR A 212 -0.76 -2.06 -5.96
N ASN A 213 -1.31 -2.72 -4.94
CA ASN A 213 -2.43 -3.63 -5.13
C ASN A 213 -3.61 -2.92 -5.79
N ILE A 214 -3.93 -1.70 -5.36
CA ILE A 214 -5.02 -0.87 -5.92
C ILE A 214 -4.76 -0.57 -7.40
N ILE A 215 -3.51 -0.24 -7.72
CA ILE A 215 -3.07 0.06 -9.08
C ILE A 215 -3.19 -1.17 -9.98
N VAL A 216 -2.81 -2.34 -9.46
CA VAL A 216 -2.91 -3.62 -10.18
C VAL A 216 -4.37 -4.01 -10.40
N ASP A 217 -5.22 -3.91 -9.38
CA ASP A 217 -6.66 -4.17 -9.51
C ASP A 217 -7.31 -3.31 -10.58
N ARG A 218 -7.05 -1.99 -10.56
CA ARG A 218 -7.53 -1.07 -11.60
C ARG A 218 -7.00 -1.43 -12.99
N SER A 219 -5.77 -1.90 -13.07
CA SER A 219 -5.16 -2.30 -14.34
C SER A 219 -5.83 -3.53 -14.91
N PHE A 220 -6.12 -4.55 -14.09
CA PHE A 220 -6.83 -5.74 -14.53
C PHE A 220 -8.28 -5.48 -14.91
N ILE A 221 -8.98 -4.58 -14.20
CA ILE A 221 -10.32 -4.14 -14.61
C ILE A 221 -10.26 -3.48 -16.00
N ALA A 222 -9.29 -2.58 -16.22
CA ALA A 222 -9.11 -1.95 -17.51
C ALA A 222 -8.77 -2.97 -18.63
N LEU A 223 -7.90 -3.93 -18.35
CA LEU A 223 -7.57 -5.00 -19.29
C LEU A 223 -8.80 -5.86 -19.62
N ALA A 224 -9.56 -6.27 -18.61
CA ALA A 224 -10.76 -7.07 -18.81
C ALA A 224 -11.79 -6.37 -19.70
N GLU A 225 -12.08 -5.11 -19.44
CA GLU A 225 -13.03 -4.29 -20.19
C GLU A 225 -12.56 -4.01 -21.62
N LYS A 226 -11.33 -3.49 -21.76
CA LYS A 226 -10.83 -2.99 -23.04
C LYS A 226 -10.45 -4.11 -24.02
N LEU A 227 -10.20 -5.32 -23.52
CA LEU A 227 -9.91 -6.49 -24.35
C LEU A 227 -11.11 -7.45 -24.49
N GLY A 228 -12.23 -7.20 -23.78
CA GLY A 228 -13.36 -8.12 -23.71
C GLY A 228 -13.00 -9.47 -23.07
N ARG A 229 -12.11 -9.47 -22.07
CA ARG A 229 -11.54 -10.66 -21.41
C ARG A 229 -11.92 -10.74 -19.94
N PRO A 230 -13.15 -11.17 -19.60
CA PRO A 230 -13.66 -11.18 -18.23
C PRO A 230 -12.87 -12.08 -17.27
N GLU A 231 -12.13 -13.06 -17.78
CA GLU A 231 -11.24 -13.91 -16.97
C GLU A 231 -10.15 -13.11 -16.25
N LEU A 232 -9.77 -11.94 -16.76
CA LEU A 232 -8.79 -11.04 -16.15
C LEU A 232 -9.32 -10.32 -14.89
N LEU A 233 -10.59 -10.47 -14.56
CA LEU A 233 -11.15 -10.03 -13.28
C LEU A 233 -10.86 -11.00 -12.13
N GLU A 234 -10.42 -12.24 -12.39
CA GLU A 234 -10.17 -13.21 -11.32
C GLU A 234 -9.06 -12.79 -10.33
N PRO A 235 -7.92 -12.23 -10.75
CA PRO A 235 -6.93 -11.67 -9.82
C PRO A 235 -7.51 -10.57 -8.92
N VAL A 236 -8.34 -9.67 -9.46
CA VAL A 236 -9.01 -8.60 -8.69
C VAL A 236 -9.94 -9.20 -7.65
N ARG A 237 -10.74 -10.19 -8.05
CA ARG A 237 -11.67 -10.90 -7.16
C ARG A 237 -10.94 -11.57 -5.99
N ARG A 238 -9.83 -12.23 -6.27
CA ARG A 238 -8.98 -12.87 -5.26
C ARG A 238 -8.35 -11.84 -4.32
N ASN A 239 -7.81 -10.74 -4.87
CA ASN A 239 -7.21 -9.69 -4.05
C ASN A 239 -8.24 -9.04 -3.13
N LEU A 240 -9.39 -8.60 -3.66
CA LEU A 240 -10.42 -7.95 -2.84
C LEU A 240 -11.01 -8.88 -1.77
N ARG A 241 -11.18 -10.19 -2.04
CA ARG A 241 -11.57 -11.16 -1.01
C ARG A 241 -10.54 -11.30 0.10
N SER A 242 -9.27 -11.31 -0.26
CA SER A 242 -8.16 -11.29 0.69
C SER A 242 -8.18 -10.03 1.56
N MET A 243 -8.40 -8.87 0.93
CA MET A 243 -8.45 -7.58 1.62
C MET A 243 -9.56 -7.49 2.69
N LEU A 244 -10.65 -8.27 2.60
CA LEU A 244 -11.67 -8.33 3.65
C LEU A 244 -11.10 -8.77 5.02
N TYR A 245 -10.02 -9.54 5.01
CA TYR A 245 -9.31 -10.01 6.21
C TYR A 245 -8.09 -9.15 6.55
N LEU A 246 -7.67 -8.26 5.65
CA LEU A 246 -6.53 -7.36 5.83
C LEU A 246 -6.95 -5.93 6.19
N ILE A 247 -8.12 -5.79 6.80
CA ILE A 247 -8.60 -4.52 7.36
C ILE A 247 -8.85 -4.67 8.86
N HIS A 248 -8.47 -3.64 9.60
CA HIS A 248 -8.75 -3.49 11.03
C HIS A 248 -10.18 -2.97 11.27
N PRO A 249 -10.72 -3.06 12.50
CA PRO A 249 -11.92 -2.31 12.86
C PRO A 249 -11.77 -0.84 12.48
N GLY A 250 -12.81 -0.27 11.86
CA GLY A 250 -12.74 1.12 11.34
C GLY A 250 -12.24 1.23 9.89
N GLY A 251 -11.67 0.16 9.32
CA GLY A 251 -11.30 0.11 7.89
C GLY A 251 -9.85 0.48 7.58
N GLU A 252 -9.00 0.70 8.59
CA GLU A 252 -7.55 0.85 8.40
C GLU A 252 -6.95 -0.45 7.85
N VAL A 253 -6.05 -0.35 6.89
CA VAL A 253 -5.47 -1.49 6.19
C VAL A 253 -4.25 -2.03 6.93
N VAL A 254 -4.09 -3.35 6.95
CA VAL A 254 -2.88 -4.04 7.45
C VAL A 254 -1.75 -3.82 6.44
N SER A 255 -0.76 -3.01 6.81
CA SER A 255 0.35 -2.62 5.92
C SER A 255 1.72 -3.17 6.37
N GLU A 256 1.78 -3.85 7.52
CA GLU A 256 3.01 -4.33 8.15
C GLU A 256 3.77 -5.36 7.30
N VAL A 257 3.08 -6.02 6.38
CA VAL A 257 3.64 -7.05 5.49
C VAL A 257 3.95 -6.55 4.08
N SER A 258 3.76 -5.26 3.82
CA SER A 258 4.12 -4.67 2.53
C SER A 258 5.63 -4.80 2.27
N HIS A 259 5.98 -5.05 1.02
CA HIS A 259 7.38 -5.09 0.56
C HIS A 259 7.83 -3.75 -0.05
N ARG A 260 6.97 -2.73 0.05
CA ARG A 260 7.19 -1.41 -0.56
C ARG A 260 7.21 -0.30 0.49
N GLN A 261 7.31 0.95 0.03
CA GLN A 261 7.38 2.13 0.88
C GLN A 261 6.17 2.34 1.79
N ASP A 262 5.01 1.78 1.47
CA ASP A 262 3.80 1.84 2.29
C ASP A 262 3.80 0.86 3.48
N ARG A 263 4.93 0.19 3.74
CA ARG A 263 5.09 -0.69 4.90
C ARG A 263 4.98 0.09 6.20
N ASN A 264 4.06 -0.33 7.06
CA ASN A 264 3.70 0.32 8.32
C ASN A 264 3.07 1.72 8.17
N GLU A 265 2.69 2.13 6.96
CA GLU A 265 1.90 3.34 6.75
C GLU A 265 0.43 3.13 7.13
N ARG A 266 -0.24 4.23 7.42
CA ARG A 266 -1.66 4.24 7.79
C ARG A 266 -2.50 4.71 6.61
N GLY A 267 -3.55 3.96 6.33
CA GLY A 267 -4.52 4.31 5.30
C GLY A 267 -5.75 3.42 5.38
N ASP A 268 -6.85 3.87 4.82
CA ASP A 268 -8.11 3.11 4.84
C ASP A 268 -8.38 2.36 3.54
N ILE A 269 -9.21 1.32 3.64
CA ILE A 269 -9.64 0.47 2.51
C ILE A 269 -10.43 1.25 1.45
N GLY A 270 -10.88 2.45 1.75
CA GLY A 270 -11.58 3.30 0.79
C GLY A 270 -10.75 3.67 -0.43
N ARG A 271 -9.42 3.60 -0.34
CA ARG A 271 -8.53 3.75 -1.52
C ARG A 271 -8.87 2.71 -2.61
N TYR A 272 -9.47 1.56 -2.24
CA TYR A 272 -9.98 0.54 -3.15
C TYR A 272 -11.39 0.84 -3.67
N TRP A 273 -11.92 2.04 -3.48
CA TRP A 273 -13.30 2.35 -3.85
C TRP A 273 -13.63 1.93 -5.29
N PHE A 274 -12.77 2.25 -6.26
CA PHE A 274 -12.99 1.90 -7.67
C PHE A 274 -13.10 0.38 -7.90
N PRO A 275 -12.12 -0.47 -7.54
CA PRO A 275 -12.25 -1.91 -7.72
C PRO A 275 -13.38 -2.52 -6.86
N LEU A 276 -13.63 -2.01 -5.65
CA LEU A 276 -14.74 -2.48 -4.81
C LEU A 276 -16.09 -2.19 -5.44
N GLN A 277 -16.31 -0.95 -5.94
CA GLN A 277 -17.54 -0.54 -6.63
C GLN A 277 -17.76 -1.39 -7.89
N TYR A 278 -16.73 -1.51 -8.73
CA TYR A 278 -16.78 -2.28 -9.97
C TYR A 278 -17.12 -3.76 -9.70
N MET A 279 -16.37 -4.41 -8.83
CA MET A 279 -16.55 -5.84 -8.54
C MET A 279 -17.81 -6.14 -7.73
N ALA A 280 -18.29 -5.19 -6.90
CA ALA A 280 -19.59 -5.33 -6.23
C ALA A 280 -20.71 -5.46 -7.26
N ILE A 281 -20.68 -4.65 -8.31
CA ILE A 281 -21.69 -4.63 -9.38
C ILE A 281 -21.50 -5.86 -10.29
N ALA A 282 -20.29 -6.13 -10.73
CA ALA A 282 -19.99 -7.21 -11.67
C ALA A 282 -20.33 -8.61 -11.11
N ASP A 283 -20.03 -8.84 -9.82
CA ASP A 283 -20.22 -10.13 -9.17
C ASP A 283 -21.49 -10.21 -8.29
N GLY A 284 -22.23 -9.12 -8.12
CA GLY A 284 -23.33 -9.05 -7.15
C GLY A 284 -22.86 -9.18 -5.69
N ASN A 285 -21.61 -8.75 -5.37
CA ASN A 285 -21.00 -8.99 -4.07
C ASN A 285 -21.39 -7.94 -3.03
N GLY A 286 -22.21 -8.35 -2.04
CA GLY A 286 -22.73 -7.46 -1.00
C GLY A 286 -21.68 -6.96 0.01
N GLN A 287 -20.59 -7.70 0.26
CA GLN A 287 -19.51 -7.25 1.14
C GLN A 287 -18.69 -6.14 0.48
N PHE A 288 -18.38 -6.28 -0.81
CA PHE A 288 -17.74 -5.22 -1.58
C PHE A 288 -18.66 -3.99 -1.68
N ALA A 289 -19.97 -4.20 -1.85
CA ALA A 289 -20.96 -3.13 -1.85
C ALA A 289 -20.99 -2.36 -0.51
N THR A 290 -20.84 -3.05 0.62
CA THR A 290 -20.75 -2.43 1.94
C THR A 290 -19.56 -1.48 2.05
N LEU A 291 -18.39 -1.91 1.60
CA LEU A 291 -17.17 -1.08 1.61
C LEU A 291 -17.28 0.06 0.59
N ALA A 292 -17.70 -0.23 -0.63
CA ALA A 292 -17.86 0.78 -1.68
C ALA A 292 -18.83 1.90 -1.25
N ALA A 293 -19.99 1.55 -0.68
CA ALA A 293 -20.95 2.53 -0.19
C ALA A 293 -20.43 3.37 0.98
N ARG A 294 -19.66 2.76 1.91
CA ARG A 294 -19.09 3.45 3.08
C ARG A 294 -18.11 4.55 2.67
N TYR A 295 -17.35 4.34 1.63
CA TYR A 295 -16.26 5.23 1.23
C TYR A 295 -16.52 6.04 -0.04
N ARG A 296 -17.73 5.93 -0.63
CA ARG A 296 -18.10 6.61 -1.88
C ARG A 296 -17.85 8.12 -1.82
N ASP A 297 -18.34 8.78 -0.78
CA ASP A 297 -18.25 10.24 -0.66
C ASP A 297 -16.80 10.74 -0.56
N LYS A 298 -15.90 9.92 -0.07
CA LYS A 298 -14.49 10.29 0.08
C LYS A 298 -13.66 10.01 -1.19
N TYR A 299 -13.94 8.92 -1.91
CA TYR A 299 -13.04 8.40 -2.94
C TYR A 299 -13.62 8.34 -4.36
N ALA A 300 -14.95 8.47 -4.53
CA ALA A 300 -15.52 8.58 -5.86
C ALA A 300 -15.16 9.94 -6.50
N SER A 301 -14.98 9.94 -7.81
CA SER A 301 -14.79 11.17 -8.58
C SER A 301 -15.70 11.21 -9.81
N LEU A 302 -16.06 12.43 -10.25
CA LEU A 302 -16.85 12.66 -11.46
C LEU A 302 -16.17 12.01 -12.67
N ALA A 303 -14.87 12.25 -12.85
CA ALA A 303 -14.12 11.70 -13.97
C ALA A 303 -14.17 10.17 -14.02
N GLN A 304 -14.05 9.48 -12.86
CA GLN A 304 -14.17 8.03 -12.83
C GLN A 304 -15.54 7.54 -13.26
N LEU A 305 -16.62 8.16 -12.77
CA LEU A 305 -17.99 7.76 -13.11
C LEU A 305 -18.31 8.01 -14.59
N LEU A 306 -17.75 9.07 -15.18
CA LEU A 306 -17.95 9.40 -16.60
C LEU A 306 -17.09 8.53 -17.53
N ALA A 307 -15.85 8.23 -17.14
CA ALA A 307 -14.96 7.35 -17.90
C ALA A 307 -15.40 5.88 -17.82
N TRP A 308 -15.99 5.48 -16.69
CA TRP A 308 -16.44 4.12 -16.39
C TRP A 308 -17.91 4.11 -15.93
N PRO A 309 -18.90 4.26 -16.85
CA PRO A 309 -20.32 4.37 -16.49
C PRO A 309 -20.87 3.17 -15.72
N GLU A 310 -20.23 2.02 -15.83
CA GLU A 310 -20.54 0.81 -15.05
C GLU A 310 -20.53 1.09 -13.55
N LEU A 311 -19.67 1.99 -13.07
CA LEU A 311 -19.56 2.38 -11.66
C LEU A 311 -20.80 3.14 -11.15
N ALA A 312 -21.59 3.73 -12.03
CA ALA A 312 -22.83 4.43 -11.68
C ALA A 312 -24.06 3.50 -11.56
N LYS A 313 -23.91 2.21 -11.93
CA LYS A 313 -24.98 1.23 -11.74
C LYS A 313 -25.29 1.02 -10.24
N PRO A 314 -26.55 0.67 -9.91
CA PRO A 314 -26.92 0.38 -8.51
C PRO A 314 -26.07 -0.73 -7.89
N LEU A 315 -25.66 -0.53 -6.65
CA LEU A 315 -24.98 -1.56 -5.87
C LEU A 315 -25.96 -2.70 -5.48
N PRO A 316 -25.49 -3.94 -5.36
CA PRO A 316 -26.28 -5.01 -4.80
C PRO A 316 -26.56 -4.77 -3.31
N ALA A 317 -27.47 -5.58 -2.73
CA ALA A 317 -27.78 -5.54 -1.31
C ALA A 317 -26.51 -5.71 -0.47
N ARG A 318 -26.34 -4.84 0.53
CA ARG A 318 -25.17 -4.85 1.43
C ARG A 318 -25.16 -6.10 2.31
N GLN A 319 -24.00 -6.63 2.58
CA GLN A 319 -23.76 -7.76 3.48
C GLN A 319 -22.76 -7.39 4.56
N SER A 320 -22.85 -8.05 5.72
CA SER A 320 -21.90 -7.86 6.83
C SER A 320 -20.48 -8.25 6.44
N LEU A 321 -19.53 -7.48 6.91
CA LEU A 321 -18.09 -7.81 6.78
C LEU A 321 -17.72 -8.90 7.81
N PRO A 322 -16.62 -9.64 7.59
CA PRO A 322 -16.10 -10.56 8.60
C PRO A 322 -15.68 -9.79 9.87
N GLU A 323 -16.28 -10.12 11.02
CA GLU A 323 -15.97 -9.47 12.31
C GLU A 323 -15.64 -10.46 13.44
N ASP A 324 -15.79 -11.75 13.18
CA ASP A 324 -15.40 -12.83 14.08
C ASP A 324 -14.74 -13.93 13.25
N TYR A 325 -13.42 -14.01 13.30
CA TYR A 325 -12.66 -14.99 12.53
C TYR A 325 -11.24 -15.18 13.07
N GLU A 326 -10.69 -16.33 12.74
CA GLU A 326 -9.28 -16.63 12.71
C GLU A 326 -8.92 -17.01 11.26
N LYS A 327 -7.97 -16.31 10.65
CA LYS A 327 -7.57 -16.50 9.26
C LYS A 327 -6.07 -16.58 9.16
N GLU A 328 -5.56 -17.78 8.87
CA GLU A 328 -4.19 -17.97 8.46
C GLU A 328 -4.03 -17.64 6.97
N MET A 329 -2.95 -16.96 6.66
CA MET A 329 -2.55 -16.57 5.30
C MET A 329 -1.08 -16.98 5.12
N PRO A 330 -0.82 -18.27 4.81
CA PRO A 330 0.53 -18.84 4.81
C PRO A 330 1.45 -18.24 3.76
N ALA A 331 0.92 -17.91 2.57
CA ALA A 331 1.72 -17.29 1.52
C ALA A 331 2.13 -15.86 1.90
N VAL A 332 1.26 -15.12 2.59
CA VAL A 332 1.58 -13.80 3.16
C VAL A 332 2.48 -13.93 4.38
N GLY A 333 2.40 -15.05 5.11
CA GLY A 333 3.17 -15.31 6.32
C GLY A 333 2.58 -14.68 7.56
N ILE A 334 1.24 -14.63 7.68
CA ILE A 334 0.53 -14.05 8.83
C ILE A 334 -0.66 -14.89 9.28
N ALA A 335 -1.10 -14.63 10.50
CA ALA A 335 -2.44 -14.96 10.97
C ALA A 335 -3.16 -13.67 11.42
N ARG A 336 -4.44 -13.61 11.09
CA ARG A 336 -5.35 -12.53 11.47
C ARG A 336 -6.44 -13.10 12.37
N ILE A 337 -6.61 -12.51 13.54
CA ILE A 337 -7.66 -12.91 14.47
C ILE A 337 -8.48 -11.68 14.79
N ARG A 338 -9.78 -11.76 14.57
CA ARG A 338 -10.71 -10.68 14.90
C ARG A 338 -11.85 -11.21 15.75
N ARG A 339 -12.16 -10.51 16.82
CA ARG A 339 -13.31 -10.73 17.69
C ARG A 339 -14.02 -9.41 17.87
N ASN A 340 -14.92 -9.09 16.95
CA ASN A 340 -15.63 -7.81 16.86
C ASN A 340 -14.65 -6.61 16.81
N ARG A 341 -14.42 -5.94 17.95
CA ARG A 341 -13.54 -4.77 18.09
C ARG A 341 -12.10 -5.14 18.43
N ALA A 342 -11.88 -6.34 18.95
CA ALA A 342 -10.54 -6.86 19.20
C ALA A 342 -9.95 -7.43 17.90
N ASP A 343 -8.70 -7.09 17.62
CA ASP A 343 -8.04 -7.42 16.36
C ASP A 343 -6.54 -7.66 16.62
N VAL A 344 -6.04 -8.77 16.09
CA VAL A 344 -4.65 -9.20 16.27
C VAL A 344 -4.06 -9.61 14.92
N THR A 345 -2.83 -9.16 14.68
CA THR A 345 -1.99 -9.63 13.57
C THR A 345 -0.75 -10.31 14.13
N LEU A 346 -0.49 -11.51 13.67
CA LEU A 346 0.69 -12.31 13.96
C LEU A 346 1.51 -12.43 12.68
N ILE A 347 2.79 -12.08 12.69
CA ILE A 347 3.67 -12.12 11.50
C ILE A 347 4.72 -13.20 11.72
N PHE A 348 4.68 -14.28 10.92
CA PHE A 348 5.39 -15.53 11.19
C PHE A 348 6.89 -15.46 11.01
N ALA A 349 7.40 -14.62 10.10
CA ALA A 349 8.84 -14.54 9.87
C ALA A 349 9.28 -13.17 9.32
N GLY A 350 10.57 -12.85 9.49
CA GLY A 350 11.20 -11.72 8.82
C GLY A 350 10.81 -10.32 9.32
N ASN A 351 10.05 -10.21 10.41
CA ASN A 351 9.62 -8.93 10.96
C ASN A 351 9.75 -8.92 12.50
N SER A 352 10.46 -7.95 13.04
CA SER A 352 10.58 -7.78 14.50
C SER A 352 9.26 -7.39 15.17
N ARG A 353 8.33 -6.77 14.41
CA ARG A 353 6.96 -6.44 14.85
C ARG A 353 6.05 -7.66 14.66
N PHE A 354 6.37 -8.77 15.31
CA PHE A 354 5.71 -10.06 15.08
C PHE A 354 4.28 -10.13 15.62
N LEU A 355 3.88 -9.20 16.49
CA LEU A 355 2.55 -9.15 17.11
C LEU A 355 2.06 -7.71 17.19
N THR A 356 0.85 -7.47 16.70
CA THR A 356 0.07 -6.24 16.90
C THR A 356 -1.27 -6.58 17.53
N LEU A 357 -1.81 -5.69 18.38
CA LEU A 357 -3.09 -5.89 19.06
C LEU A 357 -3.88 -4.59 19.05
N ARG A 358 -5.20 -4.72 18.90
CA ARG A 358 -6.12 -3.58 18.96
C ARG A 358 -7.37 -3.92 19.75
N SER A 359 -7.88 -2.95 20.49
CA SER A 359 -9.23 -2.91 21.01
C SER A 359 -9.84 -1.57 20.61
N GLY A 360 -10.65 -1.56 19.55
CA GLY A 360 -11.17 -0.33 18.96
C GLY A 360 -10.07 0.65 18.56
N GLU A 361 -10.05 1.84 19.20
CA GLU A 361 -9.07 2.90 18.98
C GLU A 361 -7.77 2.72 19.80
N ALA A 362 -7.79 1.88 20.83
CA ALA A 362 -6.59 1.54 21.59
C ALA A 362 -5.73 0.54 20.79
N VAL A 363 -4.50 0.92 20.47
CA VAL A 363 -3.64 0.17 19.54
C VAL A 363 -2.24 -0.02 20.12
N ILE A 364 -1.81 -1.28 20.18
CA ILE A 364 -0.41 -1.68 20.27
C ILE A 364 0.09 -1.87 18.83
N ASN A 365 0.91 -0.94 18.37
CA ASN A 365 1.49 -0.98 17.01
C ASN A 365 2.45 -2.15 16.83
N ALA A 366 3.13 -2.56 17.89
CA ALA A 366 4.00 -3.73 17.88
C ALA A 366 4.35 -4.18 19.29
N VAL A 367 4.49 -5.49 19.47
CA VAL A 367 5.31 -6.11 20.52
C VAL A 367 6.57 -6.64 19.85
N ARG A 368 7.74 -6.28 20.40
CA ARG A 368 9.04 -6.77 19.94
C ARG A 368 10.02 -6.89 21.13
N PHE A 369 11.08 -7.65 20.98
CA PHE A 369 12.09 -7.73 22.02
C PHE A 369 13.49 -7.94 21.46
N ALA A 370 14.48 -7.63 22.28
CA ALA A 370 15.88 -7.78 21.91
C ALA A 370 16.70 -8.22 23.13
N SER A 371 17.82 -8.88 22.87
CA SER A 371 18.83 -9.25 23.85
C SER A 371 20.19 -8.64 23.50
N ALA A 372 20.98 -8.26 24.48
CA ALA A 372 22.30 -7.67 24.29
C ALA A 372 23.33 -8.74 23.85
N PHE A 373 23.15 -9.27 22.63
CA PHE A 373 23.90 -10.41 22.13
C PHE A 373 24.71 -10.07 20.87
N PHE A 374 26.00 -9.76 21.03
CA PHE A 374 26.97 -9.49 19.95
C PHE A 374 26.49 -8.51 18.88
N GLY A 375 25.64 -7.53 19.24
CA GLY A 375 25.10 -6.54 18.34
C GLY A 375 24.07 -7.08 17.31
N LYS A 376 23.47 -8.25 17.54
CA LYS A 376 22.51 -8.91 16.64
C LYS A 376 21.34 -9.59 17.36
N GLY A 377 21.08 -9.23 18.60
CA GLY A 377 20.07 -9.86 19.43
C GLY A 377 18.64 -9.33 19.25
N GLN A 378 18.33 -8.55 18.21
CA GLN A 378 16.96 -8.23 17.88
C GLN A 378 16.21 -9.51 17.52
N PHE A 379 15.09 -9.77 18.19
CA PHE A 379 14.22 -10.87 17.82
C PHE A 379 13.54 -10.54 16.49
N VAL A 380 13.82 -11.36 15.51
CA VAL A 380 13.17 -11.39 14.19
C VAL A 380 12.88 -12.86 13.94
N PRO A 381 11.62 -13.31 14.03
CA PRO A 381 11.29 -14.72 13.87
C PRO A 381 11.91 -15.29 12.58
N GLN A 382 12.68 -16.35 12.71
CA GLN A 382 13.18 -17.14 11.59
C GLN A 382 12.11 -18.15 11.16
N GLN A 383 11.29 -18.59 12.11
CA GLN A 383 10.18 -19.50 11.93
C GLN A 383 9.01 -19.06 12.82
N GLY A 384 7.82 -19.17 12.27
CA GLY A 384 6.56 -18.99 13.00
C GLY A 384 5.55 -19.99 12.48
N GLU A 385 4.83 -20.63 13.39
CA GLU A 385 3.82 -21.64 13.05
C GLU A 385 2.73 -21.71 14.11
N LYS A 386 1.58 -22.23 13.72
CA LYS A 386 0.52 -22.59 14.66
C LYS A 386 0.70 -24.02 15.14
N ARG A 387 0.67 -24.21 16.46
CA ARG A 387 0.70 -25.51 17.15
C ARG A 387 -0.50 -25.64 18.08
N GLY A 388 -1.53 -26.33 17.64
CA GLY A 388 -2.79 -26.37 18.39
C GLY A 388 -3.41 -24.99 18.48
N ASN A 389 -3.55 -24.46 19.70
CA ASN A 389 -4.08 -23.10 19.94
C ASN A 389 -2.98 -22.03 20.07
N ASP A 390 -1.72 -22.43 19.95
CA ASP A 390 -0.57 -21.56 20.15
C ASP A 390 0.04 -21.14 18.81
N TYR A 391 0.44 -19.88 18.72
CA TYR A 391 1.31 -19.36 17.67
C TYR A 391 2.72 -19.25 18.22
N VAL A 392 3.64 -20.05 17.68
CA VAL A 392 5.01 -20.18 18.20
C VAL A 392 5.99 -19.56 17.23
N PHE A 393 6.83 -18.66 17.72
CA PHE A 393 7.86 -17.95 16.99
C PHE A 393 9.22 -18.28 17.56
N SER A 394 10.23 -18.49 16.73
CA SER A 394 11.56 -18.84 17.18
C SER A 394 12.68 -18.18 16.37
N GLN A 395 13.78 -17.96 17.08
CA GLN A 395 15.05 -17.50 16.51
C GLN A 395 16.22 -18.15 17.25
N SER A 396 17.21 -18.60 16.51
CA SER A 396 18.46 -19.14 17.04
C SER A 396 19.64 -18.31 16.55
N LEU A 397 20.47 -17.86 17.48
CA LEU A 397 21.66 -17.06 17.21
C LEU A 397 22.90 -17.73 17.80
N ASP A 398 24.01 -17.64 17.09
CA ASP A 398 25.32 -17.97 17.61
C ASP A 398 26.32 -16.83 17.37
N ALA A 399 27.29 -16.69 18.23
CA ALA A 399 28.37 -15.74 18.08
C ALA A 399 29.65 -16.27 18.73
N GLY A 400 30.79 -15.75 18.34
CA GLY A 400 32.08 -16.13 18.88
C GLY A 400 33.17 -15.20 18.36
N TYR A 401 34.40 -15.49 18.75
CA TYR A 401 35.58 -14.71 18.40
C TYR A 401 36.40 -15.44 17.32
N TYR A 402 37.03 -14.68 16.44
CA TYR A 402 37.76 -15.20 15.28
C TYR A 402 39.24 -15.31 15.59
N GLN A 403 39.82 -16.47 15.35
CA GLN A 403 41.25 -16.73 15.50
C GLN A 403 42.05 -16.25 14.29
N PRO A 404 43.39 -16.08 14.42
CA PRO A 404 44.26 -15.78 13.30
C PRO A 404 44.14 -16.85 12.20
N VAL A 405 44.42 -16.46 10.95
CA VAL A 405 44.75 -17.37 9.84
C VAL A 405 46.29 -17.47 9.71
N ASP A 406 46.78 -18.49 9.02
CA ASP A 406 48.18 -18.81 8.84
C ASP A 406 48.84 -18.12 7.63
N HIS A 407 48.10 -17.31 6.91
CA HIS A 407 48.56 -16.56 5.74
C HIS A 407 48.35 -15.04 5.90
N LYS A 408 49.02 -14.28 5.02
CA LYS A 408 48.95 -12.80 5.05
C LYS A 408 47.61 -12.31 4.57
N VAL A 409 46.93 -11.50 5.39
CA VAL A 409 45.66 -10.85 5.09
C VAL A 409 45.82 -9.35 5.11
N THR A 410 45.31 -8.65 4.10
CA THR A 410 45.18 -7.19 4.12
C THR A 410 43.89 -6.79 4.80
N TYR A 411 43.80 -5.55 5.32
CA TYR A 411 42.59 -5.06 5.98
C TYR A 411 41.38 -5.02 5.03
N LYS A 412 41.61 -4.92 3.71
CA LYS A 412 40.53 -4.93 2.70
C LYS A 412 39.85 -6.29 2.56
N ASP A 413 40.59 -7.34 2.91
CA ASP A 413 40.14 -8.72 2.73
C ASP A 413 39.47 -9.30 4.00
N TRP A 414 39.31 -8.48 5.06
CA TRP A 414 38.75 -8.96 6.34
C TRP A 414 37.43 -9.73 6.19
N ALA A 415 36.48 -9.20 5.41
CA ALA A 415 35.18 -9.84 5.21
C ALA A 415 35.30 -11.14 4.41
N ALA A 416 36.14 -11.18 3.41
CA ALA A 416 36.39 -12.36 2.58
C ALA A 416 37.06 -13.48 3.38
N VAL A 417 38.04 -13.16 4.21
CA VAL A 417 38.82 -14.14 5.01
C VAL A 417 38.07 -14.54 6.31
N ARG A 418 37.06 -13.79 6.71
CA ARG A 418 36.30 -14.09 7.94
C ARG A 418 35.74 -15.51 7.99
N PRO A 419 35.17 -16.12 6.93
CA PRO A 419 34.70 -17.50 6.94
C PRO A 419 35.79 -18.54 7.17
N GLU A 420 37.04 -18.24 6.81
CA GLU A 420 38.20 -19.14 6.95
C GLU A 420 38.70 -19.20 8.40
N ARG A 421 38.35 -18.20 9.20
CA ARG A 421 38.80 -18.09 10.58
C ARG A 421 38.10 -19.09 11.49
N LYS A 422 38.86 -19.85 12.24
CA LYS A 422 38.32 -20.69 13.33
C LYS A 422 37.62 -19.79 14.36
N ARG A 423 36.40 -20.13 14.74
CA ARG A 423 35.70 -19.44 15.84
C ARG A 423 35.91 -20.19 17.14
N THR A 424 36.13 -19.41 18.22
CA THR A 424 36.25 -19.89 19.58
C THR A 424 35.32 -19.10 20.50
N GLN A 425 35.22 -19.48 21.78
CA GLN A 425 34.31 -18.89 22.75
C GLN A 425 32.89 -18.73 22.22
N ILE A 426 32.37 -19.79 21.65
CA ILE A 426 31.05 -19.78 20.99
C ILE A 426 29.97 -19.60 22.05
N CYS A 427 29.24 -18.48 21.95
CA CYS A 427 28.03 -18.19 22.70
C CYS A 427 26.81 -18.50 21.83
N ARG A 428 25.73 -18.93 22.45
CA ARG A 428 24.44 -19.21 21.78
C ARG A 428 23.31 -18.51 22.48
N LEU A 429 22.32 -18.11 21.73
CA LEU A 429 21.09 -17.52 22.21
C LEU A 429 19.91 -18.15 21.48
N GLN A 430 18.96 -18.68 22.25
CA GLN A 430 17.68 -19.18 21.76
C GLN A 430 16.59 -18.23 22.23
N GLN A 431 15.81 -17.71 21.30
CA GLN A 431 14.72 -16.79 21.59
C GLN A 431 13.42 -17.38 21.04
N SER A 432 12.35 -17.27 21.81
CA SER A 432 11.01 -17.66 21.35
C SER A 432 9.94 -16.76 21.94
N ALA A 433 8.82 -16.71 21.22
CA ALA A 433 7.58 -16.12 21.70
C ALA A 433 6.44 -17.08 21.39
N THR A 434 5.53 -17.25 22.34
CA THR A 434 4.32 -18.05 22.15
C THR A 434 3.11 -17.18 22.45
N ALA A 435 2.24 -16.98 21.45
CA ALA A 435 1.01 -16.22 21.58
C ALA A 435 -0.20 -17.17 21.56
N THR A 436 -1.07 -17.07 22.56
CA THR A 436 -2.25 -17.90 22.73
C THR A 436 -3.47 -17.01 22.89
N GLU A 437 -4.53 -17.23 22.12
CA GLU A 437 -5.81 -16.55 22.33
C GLU A 437 -6.43 -16.98 23.65
N THR A 438 -6.94 -16.01 24.42
CA THR A 438 -7.66 -16.25 25.68
C THR A 438 -9.10 -15.74 25.55
N LYS A 439 -9.94 -16.00 26.54
CA LYS A 439 -11.34 -15.57 26.51
C LYS A 439 -11.53 -14.06 26.22
N ASN A 440 -10.64 -13.20 26.74
CA ASN A 440 -10.78 -11.75 26.67
C ASN A 440 -9.54 -11.06 26.08
N GLY A 441 -8.71 -11.77 25.32
CA GLY A 441 -7.49 -11.18 24.76
C GLY A 441 -6.45 -12.22 24.38
N PHE A 442 -5.18 -11.97 24.73
CA PHE A 442 -4.05 -12.81 24.33
C PHE A 442 -3.07 -12.99 25.48
N ARG A 443 -2.51 -14.18 25.59
CA ARG A 443 -1.34 -14.48 26.42
C ARG A 443 -0.11 -14.54 25.52
N LEU A 444 0.97 -13.85 25.92
CA LEU A 444 2.26 -13.87 25.26
C LEU A 444 3.35 -14.31 26.23
N ARG A 445 3.96 -15.46 25.99
CA ARG A 445 5.15 -15.94 26.70
C ARG A 445 6.39 -15.64 25.86
N ILE A 446 7.35 -14.94 26.44
CA ILE A 446 8.63 -14.59 25.80
C ILE A 446 9.74 -15.31 26.55
N GLN A 447 10.59 -16.02 25.81
CA GLN A 447 11.71 -16.76 26.36
C GLN A 447 13.02 -16.40 25.64
N SER A 448 14.11 -16.28 26.42
CA SER A 448 15.47 -16.10 25.90
C SER A 448 16.43 -16.87 26.81
N SER A 449 17.23 -17.77 26.20
CA SER A 449 18.12 -18.68 26.97
C SER A 449 19.38 -19.03 26.17
N GLY A 450 20.35 -19.70 26.82
CA GLY A 450 21.62 -20.14 26.25
C GLY A 450 22.79 -19.50 26.96
N THR A 451 23.25 -18.32 26.54
CA THR A 451 24.26 -17.55 27.27
C THR A 451 23.58 -16.86 28.47
N ASP A 452 24.08 -17.05 29.67
CA ASP A 452 23.51 -16.48 30.90
C ASP A 452 23.82 -14.98 31.06
N ASN A 453 22.98 -14.31 31.83
CA ASN A 453 23.11 -12.89 32.21
C ASN A 453 23.10 -11.91 31.01
N VAL A 454 22.53 -12.30 29.88
CA VAL A 454 22.34 -11.40 28.75
C VAL A 454 21.15 -10.49 29.03
N PRO A 455 21.31 -9.15 29.04
CA PRO A 455 20.18 -8.23 29.18
C PRO A 455 19.14 -8.40 28.10
N VAL A 456 17.86 -8.46 28.47
CA VAL A 456 16.70 -8.58 27.60
C VAL A 456 15.80 -7.38 27.83
N ALA A 457 15.30 -6.77 26.73
CA ALA A 457 14.28 -5.72 26.77
C ALA A 457 13.13 -6.07 25.83
N VAL A 458 11.91 -6.05 26.35
CA VAL A 458 10.66 -6.22 25.60
C VAL A 458 10.03 -4.84 25.43
N GLU A 459 9.76 -4.44 24.22
CA GLU A 459 9.09 -3.19 23.85
C GLU A 459 7.64 -3.46 23.47
N ILE A 460 6.73 -2.75 24.10
CA ILE A 460 5.31 -2.66 23.73
C ILE A 460 5.07 -1.23 23.27
N ASN A 461 4.93 -1.02 21.96
CA ASN A 461 4.77 0.31 21.36
C ASN A 461 3.30 0.60 21.09
N PHE A 462 2.87 1.79 21.45
CA PHE A 462 1.49 2.22 21.32
C PHE A 462 1.32 3.31 20.27
N ARG A 463 0.10 3.43 19.78
CA ARG A 463 -0.34 4.58 18.97
C ARG A 463 -0.31 5.84 19.84
N ASP A 464 0.06 6.99 19.24
CA ASP A 464 0.02 8.27 19.93
C ASP A 464 -1.39 8.70 20.30
N GLY A 465 -1.50 9.53 21.37
CA GLY A 465 -2.72 10.22 21.77
C GLY A 465 -3.48 9.54 22.91
N GLY A 466 -3.07 8.35 23.36
CA GLY A 466 -3.65 7.67 24.52
C GLY A 466 -2.94 7.95 25.83
N ALA A 467 -3.56 7.53 26.94
CA ALA A 467 -3.02 7.65 28.28
C ALA A 467 -2.49 6.29 28.78
N LEU A 468 -1.26 6.32 29.34
CA LEU A 468 -0.62 5.17 29.99
C LEU A 468 -0.73 5.31 31.52
N GLU A 469 -1.12 4.22 32.20
CA GLU A 469 -1.22 4.11 33.65
C GLU A 469 -0.53 2.81 34.12
N GLY A 470 -0.07 2.75 35.36
CA GLY A 470 0.58 1.57 35.94
C GLY A 470 2.05 1.37 35.50
N CYS A 471 2.67 2.37 34.88
CA CYS A 471 4.08 2.33 34.48
C CYS A 471 4.80 3.65 34.87
N THR A 472 6.12 3.61 34.94
CA THR A 472 6.96 4.75 35.37
C THR A 472 7.69 5.30 34.13
N LYS A 473 7.60 6.61 33.90
CA LYS A 473 8.30 7.28 32.80
C LYS A 473 9.82 7.19 33.01
N SER A 474 10.52 6.80 31.96
CA SER A 474 11.98 6.76 31.96
C SER A 474 12.56 8.19 32.02
N THR A 475 13.64 8.36 32.79
CA THR A 475 14.43 9.59 32.82
C THR A 475 15.53 9.60 31.73
N LEU A 476 15.82 8.44 31.14
CA LEU A 476 16.91 8.28 30.17
C LEU A 476 16.50 8.57 28.72
N PHE A 477 15.26 8.24 28.37
CA PHE A 477 14.81 8.33 26.98
C PHE A 477 13.39 8.93 26.88
N PRO A 478 13.13 9.80 25.91
CA PRO A 478 11.80 10.35 25.68
C PRO A 478 10.81 9.24 25.26
N ASP A 479 9.53 9.46 25.51
CA ASP A 479 8.42 8.56 25.14
C ASP A 479 8.66 7.08 25.51
N THR A 480 9.30 6.89 26.66
CA THR A 480 9.70 5.58 27.18
C THR A 480 9.22 5.43 28.62
N TRP A 481 8.58 4.30 28.92
CA TRP A 481 8.09 3.92 30.23
C TRP A 481 8.61 2.54 30.59
N LEU A 482 8.66 2.26 31.88
CA LEU A 482 9.06 0.97 32.46
C LEU A 482 7.86 0.38 33.20
N ALA A 483 7.52 -0.89 32.93
CA ALA A 483 6.45 -1.62 33.58
C ALA A 483 6.97 -2.40 34.77
N SER A 484 6.57 -2.04 35.98
CA SER A 484 6.85 -2.81 37.21
C SER A 484 5.96 -4.07 37.31
N LYS A 485 5.99 -4.77 38.46
CA LYS A 485 5.26 -6.06 38.64
C LYS A 485 3.73 -5.98 38.52
N GLY A 486 3.15 -4.79 38.44
CA GLY A 486 1.70 -4.58 38.32
C GLY A 486 1.17 -4.72 36.89
N GLU A 487 -0.09 -4.35 36.74
CA GLU A 487 -0.77 -4.23 35.47
C GLU A 487 -0.53 -2.81 34.87
N VAL A 488 -0.35 -2.73 33.57
CA VAL A 488 -0.30 -1.48 32.81
C VAL A 488 -1.58 -1.35 31.99
N SER A 489 -2.11 -0.14 31.91
CA SER A 489 -3.29 0.20 31.12
C SER A 489 -2.93 1.27 30.08
N TYR A 490 -3.34 1.05 28.83
CA TYR A 490 -3.33 2.05 27.76
C TYR A 490 -4.76 2.33 27.33
N ARG A 491 -5.19 3.59 27.38
CA ARG A 491 -6.56 4.02 27.09
C ARG A 491 -6.57 5.07 25.97
N MET A 492 -7.46 4.84 24.98
CA MET A 492 -7.76 5.78 23.90
C MET A 492 -9.28 6.00 23.85
N GLY A 493 -9.75 7.18 24.26
CA GLY A 493 -11.17 7.44 24.38
C GLY A 493 -11.86 6.47 25.36
N LYS A 494 -12.81 5.68 24.87
CA LYS A 494 -13.51 4.64 25.66
C LYS A 494 -12.84 3.27 25.61
N ASP A 495 -11.91 3.06 24.68
CA ASP A 495 -11.29 1.77 24.43
C ASP A 495 -10.00 1.63 25.24
N ARG A 496 -9.70 0.41 25.69
CA ARG A 496 -8.60 0.14 26.58
C ARG A 496 -7.94 -1.20 26.30
N ILE A 497 -6.62 -1.22 26.44
CA ILE A 497 -5.83 -2.45 26.51
C ILE A 497 -5.11 -2.47 27.87
N ARG A 498 -5.23 -3.58 28.59
CA ARG A 498 -4.49 -3.84 29.83
C ARG A 498 -3.52 -4.99 29.61
N PHE A 499 -2.38 -4.93 30.24
CA PHE A 499 -1.41 -6.02 30.15
C PHE A 499 -0.52 -6.09 31.40
N GLY A 500 -0.02 -7.28 31.66
CA GLY A 500 0.88 -7.53 32.78
C GLY A 500 1.04 -9.02 33.05
N PRO A 501 1.81 -9.33 34.12
CA PRO A 501 2.58 -8.42 34.96
C PRO A 501 3.79 -7.83 34.25
N GLY A 502 4.24 -6.64 34.63
CA GLY A 502 5.51 -6.08 34.19
C GLY A 502 6.71 -6.70 34.89
N ALA A 503 7.91 -6.38 34.42
CA ALA A 503 9.19 -6.79 35.02
C ALA A 503 10.26 -5.73 34.77
N ILE A 504 11.02 -5.33 35.81
CA ILE A 504 12.15 -4.39 35.68
C ILE A 504 13.32 -4.98 36.45
N ALA A 505 14.36 -5.43 35.73
CA ALA A 505 15.63 -5.83 36.30
C ALA A 505 16.75 -4.81 36.03
N HIS A 506 16.59 -4.01 34.96
CA HIS A 506 17.52 -2.95 34.55
C HIS A 506 16.80 -1.89 33.73
N SER A 507 17.45 -0.75 33.49
CA SER A 507 16.93 0.36 32.66
C SER A 507 17.53 0.43 31.23
N TYR A 508 18.28 -0.58 30.79
CA TYR A 508 18.88 -0.68 29.48
C TYR A 508 17.82 -1.12 28.45
N THR A 509 17.03 -0.16 27.95
CA THR A 509 15.90 -0.42 27.03
C THR A 509 16.34 -0.37 25.56
N GLN A 510 17.32 0.45 25.21
CA GLN A 510 17.86 0.54 23.86
C GLN A 510 19.10 -0.36 23.73
N ILE A 511 18.82 -1.64 23.55
CA ILE A 511 19.83 -2.69 23.44
C ILE A 511 20.72 -2.43 22.22
N ARG A 512 22.06 -2.47 22.41
CA ARG A 512 23.00 -2.34 21.29
C ARG A 512 22.80 -3.45 20.25
N GLY A 513 22.59 -3.06 18.99
CA GLY A 513 22.31 -3.96 17.88
C GLY A 513 20.85 -4.37 17.76
N ALA A 514 19.96 -3.82 18.60
CA ALA A 514 18.54 -3.83 18.35
C ALA A 514 18.18 -2.73 17.33
N GLN A 515 17.01 -2.85 16.75
CA GLN A 515 16.41 -1.79 15.97
C GLN A 515 16.03 -0.61 16.89
N ASP A 516 16.08 0.61 16.34
CA ASP A 516 15.70 1.80 17.07
C ASP A 516 14.28 1.69 17.65
N LYS A 517 14.05 2.37 18.79
CA LYS A 517 12.72 2.49 19.41
C LYS A 517 11.72 2.97 18.35
N LEU A 518 10.55 2.35 18.33
CA LEU A 518 9.48 2.79 17.44
C LEU A 518 9.00 4.21 17.81
N PRO A 519 8.56 5.02 16.84
CA PRO A 519 7.91 6.29 17.10
C PRO A 519 6.70 6.12 18.05
N GLY A 520 6.42 7.15 18.85
CA GLY A 520 5.34 7.13 19.84
C GLY A 520 5.71 6.49 21.17
N PRO A 521 4.74 6.37 22.09
CA PRO A 521 4.98 5.86 23.43
C PRO A 521 5.30 4.36 23.43
N SER A 522 6.35 3.97 24.14
CA SER A 522 6.74 2.57 24.35
C SER A 522 6.87 2.25 25.84
N VAL A 523 6.28 1.13 26.26
CA VAL A 523 6.47 0.54 27.59
C VAL A 523 7.43 -0.62 27.47
N TYR A 524 8.45 -0.64 28.35
CA TYR A 524 9.46 -1.69 28.37
C TYR A 524 9.36 -2.58 29.61
N LEU A 525 9.60 -3.87 29.38
CA LEU A 525 9.92 -4.84 30.40
C LEU A 525 11.37 -5.28 30.22
N THR A 526 12.08 -5.53 31.33
CA THR A 526 13.51 -5.89 31.26
C THR A 526 13.85 -7.05 32.17
N GLY A 527 14.84 -7.85 31.76
CA GLY A 527 15.35 -8.97 32.53
C GLY A 527 16.71 -9.43 32.01
N TYR A 528 17.14 -10.58 32.49
CA TYR A 528 18.37 -11.24 32.07
C TYR A 528 18.08 -12.69 31.70
N THR A 529 18.87 -13.25 30.79
CA THR A 529 18.82 -14.69 30.50
C THR A 529 19.33 -15.53 31.69
N PRO A 530 18.74 -16.72 31.97
CA PRO A 530 17.54 -17.23 31.31
C PRO A 530 16.31 -16.38 31.64
N PHE A 531 15.67 -15.86 30.60
CA PHE A 531 14.48 -15.03 30.67
C PHE A 531 13.25 -15.84 30.26
N ASP A 532 12.25 -15.90 31.11
CA ASP A 532 10.96 -16.53 30.81
C ASP A 532 9.87 -15.67 31.46
N HIS A 533 9.10 -14.97 30.63
CA HIS A 533 8.09 -14.03 31.10
C HIS A 533 6.81 -14.17 30.33
N THR A 534 5.69 -14.16 31.02
CA THR A 534 4.36 -14.25 30.45
C THR A 534 3.60 -12.95 30.71
N LEU A 535 3.03 -12.41 29.63
CA LEU A 535 2.15 -11.25 29.61
C LEU A 535 0.74 -11.69 29.24
N ASP A 536 -0.24 -11.31 30.03
CA ASP A 536 -1.65 -11.42 29.65
C ASP A 536 -2.15 -10.06 29.18
N PHE A 537 -2.59 -9.99 27.92
CA PHE A 537 -3.24 -8.82 27.33
C PHE A 537 -4.76 -8.99 27.40
N GLN A 538 -5.45 -7.99 27.93
CA GLN A 538 -6.91 -7.91 27.97
C GLN A 538 -7.35 -6.78 27.04
N LEU A 539 -8.27 -7.10 26.13
CA LEU A 539 -8.76 -6.21 25.09
C LEU A 539 -10.22 -5.82 25.43
N ASP A 540 -10.39 -4.70 26.17
CA ASP A 540 -11.67 -4.22 26.68
C ASP A 540 -12.38 -3.25 25.74
#